data_099110aa3a31eaa73bfa298be07b72c6
#
_entry.id   099110aa3a31eaa73bfa298be07b72c6
#
_cell.length_a   1.000
_cell.length_b   1.000
_cell.length_c   1.000
_cell.angle_alpha   90.00
_cell.angle_beta   90.00
_cell.angle_gamma   90.00
#
_symmetry.space_group_name_H-M   'P 1'
#
loop_
_entity.id
_entity.type
_entity.pdbx_description
1 polymer ?
#
loop_
_entity_poly.entity_id
_entity_poly.type
_entity_poly.pdbx_seq_one_letter_code
_entity_poly.pdbx_strand_id
1 'polypeptide(L)'
;QDPRIVVVTPAMREGSGLVGFAKAYPDRYFDVGIAEQHAVTFAAGLATQGLRPVVAIYSTFMQRAYDQIVHDVCLQNLPVTFAVDRAGLVGPDGATHNGSLDLSFMRCIPGMTVMTPGDADELRAMLRTGIESGVPCAIRYPRAAAMGGSARVAPALPTEEGSALPLWPRSLPIGRAELQRRGSGIALLAFGTL
;
A
#
# COMPACT_ATOMS: atom_id res chain seq x y z
N GLN A 1 -18.35 -1.09 -2.64
CA GLN A 1 -18.08 -1.92 -1.45
C GLN A 1 -17.89 -3.36 -1.89
N ASP A 2 -16.68 -3.73 -2.28
CA ASP A 2 -16.35 -5.07 -2.75
C ASP A 2 -16.18 -6.01 -1.54
N PRO A 3 -17.03 -7.04 -1.37
CA PRO A 3 -16.93 -7.97 -0.24
C PRO A 3 -15.68 -8.85 -0.30
N ARG A 4 -15.01 -8.93 -1.44
CA ARG A 4 -13.79 -9.72 -1.60
C ARG A 4 -12.56 -9.07 -0.94
N ILE A 5 -12.62 -7.76 -0.65
CA ILE A 5 -11.52 -7.05 0.00
C ILE A 5 -11.43 -7.50 1.45
N VAL A 6 -10.28 -8.05 1.82
CA VAL A 6 -9.92 -8.45 3.18
C VAL A 6 -8.60 -7.80 3.58
N VAL A 7 -8.41 -7.56 4.86
CA VAL A 7 -7.21 -6.91 5.38
C VAL A 7 -6.49 -7.84 6.33
N VAL A 8 -5.19 -7.99 6.15
CA VAL A 8 -4.28 -8.76 7.00
C VAL A 8 -3.23 -7.83 7.56
N THR A 9 -2.92 -7.93 8.84
CA THR A 9 -1.85 -7.14 9.45
C THR A 9 -1.11 -7.94 10.54
N PRO A 10 0.22 -7.82 10.64
CA PRO A 10 0.98 -8.42 11.72
C PRO A 10 1.09 -7.44 12.91
N ALA A 11 0.08 -7.41 13.79
CA ALA A 11 0.00 -6.59 15.00
C ALA A 11 0.11 -5.06 14.77
N MET A 12 -0.37 -4.56 13.61
CA MET A 12 -0.21 -3.14 13.20
C MET A 12 -1.54 -2.39 13.10
N ARG A 13 -2.59 -2.83 13.79
CA ARG A 13 -3.95 -2.28 13.65
C ARG A 13 -4.02 -0.77 13.82
N GLU A 14 -3.50 -0.26 14.93
CA GLU A 14 -3.53 1.17 15.26
C GLU A 14 -2.59 1.97 14.36
N GLY A 15 -1.38 1.49 14.21
CA GLY A 15 -0.34 2.17 13.42
C GLY A 15 -0.66 2.28 11.94
N SER A 16 -1.38 1.32 11.39
CA SER A 16 -1.82 1.33 9.98
C SER A 16 -3.23 1.91 9.77
N GLY A 17 -3.84 2.51 10.81
CA GLY A 17 -5.16 3.15 10.70
C GLY A 17 -6.33 2.19 10.45
N LEU A 18 -6.21 0.92 10.85
CA LEU A 18 -7.18 -0.14 10.53
C LEU A 18 -8.31 -0.28 11.54
N VAL A 19 -8.32 0.51 12.63
CA VAL A 19 -9.32 0.42 13.70
C VAL A 19 -10.75 0.55 13.15
N GLY A 20 -10.99 1.52 12.27
CA GLY A 20 -12.30 1.73 11.64
C GLY A 20 -12.71 0.55 10.75
N PHE A 21 -11.79 0.00 9.96
CA PHE A 21 -12.08 -1.17 9.12
C PHE A 21 -12.37 -2.42 9.96
N ALA A 22 -11.55 -2.70 10.97
CA ALA A 22 -11.74 -3.84 11.86
C ALA A 22 -13.08 -3.81 12.60
N LYS A 23 -13.52 -2.60 13.01
CA LYS A 23 -14.84 -2.41 13.65
C LYS A 23 -16.00 -2.59 12.67
N ALA A 24 -15.87 -2.05 11.44
CA ALA A 24 -16.94 -2.10 10.45
C ALA A 24 -17.06 -3.46 9.74
N TYR A 25 -15.96 -4.19 9.62
CA TYR A 25 -15.88 -5.45 8.87
C TYR A 25 -15.05 -6.51 9.61
N PRO A 26 -15.47 -6.96 10.81
CA PRO A 26 -14.69 -7.87 11.64
C PRO A 26 -14.35 -9.20 10.94
N ASP A 27 -15.26 -9.72 10.10
CA ASP A 27 -15.08 -10.98 9.36
C ASP A 27 -14.11 -10.84 8.16
N ARG A 28 -13.64 -9.64 7.87
CA ARG A 28 -12.72 -9.33 6.77
C ARG A 28 -11.40 -8.71 7.24
N TYR A 29 -11.18 -8.72 8.55
CA TYR A 29 -9.98 -8.22 9.19
C TYR A 29 -9.29 -9.32 9.96
N PHE A 30 -8.00 -9.52 9.69
CA PHE A 30 -7.18 -10.57 10.30
C PHE A 30 -5.90 -9.96 10.89
N ASP A 31 -5.77 -10.03 12.19
CA ASP A 31 -4.52 -9.73 12.88
C ASP A 31 -3.83 -11.05 13.23
N VAL A 32 -2.68 -11.27 12.64
CA VAL A 32 -1.92 -12.52 12.80
C VAL A 32 -0.85 -12.45 13.90
N GLY A 33 -0.87 -11.38 14.71
CA GLY A 33 0.19 -11.11 15.68
C GLY A 33 1.51 -10.72 15.01
N ILE A 34 2.62 -10.81 15.74
CA ILE A 34 3.96 -10.48 15.21
C ILE A 34 4.48 -11.68 14.39
N ALA A 35 3.88 -11.89 13.22
CA ALA A 35 4.15 -13.02 12.35
C ALA A 35 4.08 -12.60 10.87
N GLU A 36 5.05 -11.81 10.42
CA GLU A 36 5.05 -11.18 9.10
C GLU A 36 5.04 -12.21 7.97
N GLN A 37 5.81 -13.30 8.09
CA GLN A 37 5.81 -14.40 7.11
C GLN A 37 4.42 -15.03 6.99
N HIS A 38 3.79 -15.30 8.14
CA HIS A 38 2.43 -15.86 8.15
C HIS A 38 1.42 -14.90 7.53
N ALA A 39 1.52 -13.59 7.77
CA ALA A 39 0.66 -12.59 7.15
C ALA A 39 0.66 -12.69 5.62
N VAL A 40 1.85 -12.85 5.03
CA VAL A 40 2.01 -12.92 3.57
C VAL A 40 1.50 -14.25 3.02
N THR A 41 1.90 -15.38 3.60
CA THR A 41 1.42 -16.71 3.17
C THR A 41 -0.10 -16.85 3.34
N PHE A 42 -0.66 -16.33 4.43
CA PHE A 42 -2.10 -16.33 4.65
C PHE A 42 -2.83 -15.48 3.60
N ALA A 43 -2.31 -14.28 3.29
CA ALA A 43 -2.85 -13.44 2.23
C ALA A 43 -2.77 -14.13 0.86
N ALA A 44 -1.68 -14.83 0.55
CA ALA A 44 -1.56 -15.62 -0.66
C ALA A 44 -2.67 -16.70 -0.74
N GLY A 45 -2.89 -17.43 0.35
CA GLY A 45 -3.97 -18.41 0.46
C GLY A 45 -5.36 -17.81 0.23
N LEU A 46 -5.65 -16.64 0.80
CA LEU A 46 -6.90 -15.91 0.56
C LEU A 46 -7.05 -15.50 -0.91
N ALA A 47 -5.97 -15.06 -1.54
CA ALA A 47 -5.99 -14.68 -2.96
C ALA A 47 -6.29 -15.86 -3.88
N THR A 48 -5.83 -17.09 -3.58
CA THR A 48 -6.17 -18.29 -4.35
C THR A 48 -7.66 -18.61 -4.32
N GLN A 49 -8.39 -18.12 -3.33
CA GLN A 49 -9.85 -18.29 -3.20
C GLN A 49 -10.63 -17.12 -3.82
N GLY A 50 -10.00 -16.27 -4.62
CA GLY A 50 -10.61 -15.15 -5.31
C GLY A 50 -10.86 -13.92 -4.44
N LEU A 51 -10.33 -13.89 -3.21
CA LEU A 51 -10.34 -12.70 -2.38
C LEU A 51 -9.28 -11.70 -2.84
N ARG A 52 -9.38 -10.46 -2.38
CA ARG A 52 -8.45 -9.36 -2.68
C ARG A 52 -7.79 -8.89 -1.38
N PRO A 53 -6.76 -9.59 -0.90
CA PRO A 53 -6.12 -9.26 0.35
C PRO A 53 -5.26 -8.01 0.23
N VAL A 54 -5.39 -7.15 1.25
CA VAL A 54 -4.50 -6.02 1.50
C VAL A 54 -3.70 -6.35 2.75
N VAL A 55 -2.37 -6.48 2.61
CA VAL A 55 -1.45 -6.68 3.72
C VAL A 55 -0.93 -5.33 4.17
N ALA A 56 -1.36 -4.86 5.35
CA ALA A 56 -0.88 -3.62 5.94
C ALA A 56 0.30 -3.91 6.88
N ILE A 57 1.49 -3.48 6.48
CA ILE A 57 2.75 -3.84 7.13
C ILE A 57 3.75 -2.68 7.08
N TYR A 58 4.61 -2.54 8.09
CA TYR A 58 5.69 -1.56 8.04
C TYR A 58 6.83 -2.05 7.14
N SER A 59 7.42 -1.12 6.40
CA SER A 59 8.51 -1.38 5.47
C SER A 59 9.64 -2.21 6.09
N THR A 60 10.13 -1.82 7.26
CA THR A 60 11.21 -2.55 7.95
C THR A 60 10.82 -3.97 8.35
N PHE A 61 9.56 -4.21 8.72
CA PHE A 61 9.08 -5.54 9.12
C PHE A 61 8.76 -6.45 7.94
N MET A 62 8.42 -5.86 6.79
CA MET A 62 8.22 -6.59 5.53
C MET A 62 9.45 -7.40 5.11
N GLN A 63 10.66 -6.99 5.53
CA GLN A 63 11.90 -7.72 5.26
C GLN A 63 11.86 -9.17 5.76
N ARG A 64 11.16 -9.43 6.89
CA ARG A 64 11.04 -10.80 7.44
C ARG A 64 10.22 -11.73 6.54
N ALA A 65 9.37 -11.19 5.68
CA ALA A 65 8.50 -11.95 4.80
C ALA A 65 8.99 -11.95 3.34
N TYR A 66 10.25 -11.59 3.10
CA TYR A 66 10.78 -11.49 1.74
C TYR A 66 10.63 -12.78 0.92
N ASP A 67 10.96 -13.91 1.50
CA ASP A 67 10.83 -15.22 0.85
C ASP A 67 9.37 -15.52 0.49
N GLN A 68 8.44 -15.27 1.41
CA GLN A 68 7.00 -15.51 1.17
C GLN A 68 6.44 -14.56 0.10
N ILE A 69 6.94 -13.33 0.00
CA ILE A 69 6.56 -12.41 -1.07
C ILE A 69 7.02 -12.97 -2.43
N VAL A 70 8.24 -13.47 -2.51
CA VAL A 70 8.78 -14.06 -3.74
C VAL A 70 8.04 -15.35 -4.09
N HIS A 71 8.03 -16.31 -3.18
CA HIS A 71 7.60 -17.68 -3.43
C HIS A 71 6.07 -17.84 -3.41
N ASP A 72 5.40 -17.30 -2.37
CA ASP A 72 3.98 -17.56 -2.19
C ASP A 72 3.10 -16.60 -3.00
N VAL A 73 3.58 -15.38 -3.26
CA VAL A 73 2.80 -14.34 -3.94
C VAL A 73 3.26 -14.12 -5.38
N CYS A 74 4.50 -13.67 -5.59
CA CYS A 74 4.92 -13.18 -6.91
C CYS A 74 5.17 -14.31 -7.91
N LEU A 75 5.76 -15.43 -7.50
CA LEU A 75 5.98 -16.60 -8.37
C LEU A 75 4.63 -17.14 -8.92
N GLN A 76 3.58 -17.06 -8.13
CA GLN A 76 2.23 -17.49 -8.50
C GLN A 76 1.39 -16.36 -9.11
N ASN A 77 1.93 -15.15 -9.21
CA ASN A 77 1.24 -13.94 -9.69
C ASN A 77 -0.10 -13.69 -8.99
N LEU A 78 -0.16 -13.87 -7.67
CA LEU A 78 -1.38 -13.69 -6.89
C LEU A 78 -1.67 -12.20 -6.62
N PRO A 79 -2.92 -11.75 -6.70
CA PRO A 79 -3.31 -10.35 -6.54
C PRO A 79 -3.33 -9.91 -5.07
N VAL A 80 -2.17 -9.92 -4.44
CA VAL A 80 -1.96 -9.40 -3.08
C VAL A 80 -1.49 -7.96 -3.17
N THR A 81 -2.16 -7.07 -2.44
CA THR A 81 -1.79 -5.65 -2.34
C THR A 81 -1.09 -5.40 -1.01
N PHE A 82 0.15 -4.96 -1.05
CA PHE A 82 0.92 -4.58 0.15
C PHE A 82 0.79 -3.08 0.39
N ALA A 83 0.19 -2.67 1.49
CA ALA A 83 0.18 -1.30 2.00
C ALA A 83 1.39 -1.14 2.93
N VAL A 84 2.47 -0.60 2.39
CA VAL A 84 3.79 -0.56 3.05
C VAL A 84 3.99 0.79 3.71
N ASP A 85 3.68 0.85 4.98
CA ASP A 85 3.81 2.05 5.82
C ASP A 85 5.25 2.22 6.33
N ARG A 86 5.61 3.41 6.79
CA ARG A 86 6.95 3.78 7.30
C ARG A 86 8.06 3.57 6.26
N ALA A 87 7.78 3.83 5.00
CA ALA A 87 8.81 3.84 3.96
C ALA A 87 9.77 5.03 4.12
N GLY A 88 11.06 4.79 3.97
CA GLY A 88 12.09 5.81 4.16
C GLY A 88 12.45 6.06 5.63
N LEU A 89 12.86 7.29 5.95
CA LEU A 89 13.24 7.69 7.31
C LEU A 89 11.99 7.98 8.15
N VAL A 90 11.97 7.53 9.39
CA VAL A 90 10.78 7.58 10.26
C VAL A 90 10.93 8.50 11.50
N GLY A 91 12.07 9.12 11.69
CA GLY A 91 12.30 10.05 12.80
C GLY A 91 12.06 9.44 14.18
N PRO A 92 10.95 9.78 14.87
CA PRO A 92 10.73 9.40 16.27
C PRO A 92 10.58 7.89 16.51
N ASP A 93 10.27 7.09 15.49
CA ASP A 93 10.19 5.64 15.64
C ASP A 93 11.58 4.99 15.78
N GLY A 94 12.64 5.70 15.47
CA GLY A 94 14.02 5.30 15.67
C GLY A 94 14.60 4.39 14.60
N ALA A 95 15.86 4.01 14.80
CA ALA A 95 16.67 3.29 13.81
C ALA A 95 16.07 1.94 13.36
N THR A 96 15.38 1.23 14.26
CA THR A 96 14.78 -0.08 13.98
C THR A 96 13.57 -0.03 13.07
N HIS A 97 13.00 1.16 12.84
CA HIS A 97 11.77 1.35 12.06
C HIS A 97 12.00 2.01 10.69
N ASN A 98 13.24 2.36 10.36
CA ASN A 98 13.55 2.95 9.05
C ASN A 98 13.30 1.97 7.91
N GLY A 99 12.50 2.39 6.93
CA GLY A 99 12.12 1.62 5.75
C GLY A 99 12.98 1.95 4.54
N SER A 100 14.31 1.85 4.66
CA SER A 100 15.24 2.28 3.64
C SER A 100 15.55 1.23 2.57
N LEU A 101 15.23 -0.03 2.79
CA LEU A 101 15.62 -1.17 1.94
C LEU A 101 14.50 -1.70 1.06
N ASP A 102 13.25 -1.30 1.30
CA ASP A 102 12.07 -1.83 0.63
C ASP A 102 12.13 -1.71 -0.90
N LEU A 103 12.53 -0.57 -1.44
CA LEU A 103 12.71 -0.39 -2.88
C LEU A 103 13.74 -1.36 -3.45
N SER A 104 14.84 -1.60 -2.73
CA SER A 104 15.91 -2.48 -3.19
C SER A 104 15.44 -3.92 -3.33
N PHE A 105 14.78 -4.47 -2.31
CA PHE A 105 14.36 -5.86 -2.36
C PHE A 105 13.06 -6.08 -3.16
N MET A 106 12.12 -5.13 -3.17
CA MET A 106 10.88 -5.30 -3.96
C MET A 106 11.12 -5.18 -5.47
N ARG A 107 12.02 -4.28 -5.90
CA ARG A 107 12.31 -4.09 -7.32
C ARG A 107 13.04 -5.26 -7.99
N CYS A 108 13.70 -6.11 -7.25
CA CYS A 108 14.33 -7.30 -7.81
C CYS A 108 13.37 -8.49 -7.94
N ILE A 109 12.14 -8.40 -7.44
CA ILE A 109 11.15 -9.47 -7.52
C ILE A 109 10.39 -9.37 -8.84
N PRO A 110 10.48 -10.38 -9.74
CA PRO A 110 9.73 -10.37 -10.98
C PRO A 110 8.22 -10.33 -10.73
N GLY A 111 7.50 -9.53 -11.52
CA GLY A 111 6.04 -9.41 -11.42
C GLY A 111 5.54 -8.45 -10.34
N MET A 112 6.38 -7.99 -9.41
CA MET A 112 5.99 -7.02 -8.40
C MET A 112 5.85 -5.61 -9.00
N THR A 113 4.67 -5.02 -8.87
CA THR A 113 4.44 -3.60 -9.18
C THR A 113 4.66 -2.74 -7.94
N VAL A 114 5.63 -1.84 -7.97
CA VAL A 114 5.94 -0.94 -6.84
C VAL A 114 5.43 0.47 -7.16
N MET A 115 4.60 1.02 -6.28
CA MET A 115 4.01 2.35 -6.39
C MET A 115 4.43 3.25 -5.23
N THR A 116 4.68 4.53 -5.54
CA THR A 116 5.16 5.53 -4.57
C THR A 116 4.33 6.80 -4.71
N PRO A 117 3.27 6.98 -3.91
CA PRO A 117 2.39 8.14 -4.00
C PRO A 117 3.10 9.44 -3.58
N GLY A 118 2.81 10.52 -4.25
CA GLY A 118 3.29 11.86 -3.92
C GLY A 118 2.44 12.56 -2.85
N ASP A 119 1.17 12.21 -2.73
CA ASP A 119 0.24 12.79 -1.76
C ASP A 119 -0.80 11.74 -1.29
N ALA A 120 -1.71 12.16 -0.40
CA ALA A 120 -2.74 11.29 0.17
C ALA A 120 -3.80 10.84 -0.86
N ASP A 121 -4.11 11.68 -1.82
CA ASP A 121 -5.11 11.36 -2.84
C ASP A 121 -4.55 10.34 -3.82
N GLU A 122 -3.28 10.50 -4.20
CA GLU A 122 -2.58 9.53 -5.03
C GLU A 122 -2.39 8.20 -4.29
N LEU A 123 -2.10 8.22 -2.97
CA LEU A 123 -2.04 7.01 -2.13
C LEU A 123 -3.36 6.22 -2.21
N ARG A 124 -4.49 6.90 -2.10
CA ARG A 124 -5.81 6.27 -2.18
C ARG A 124 -6.08 5.69 -3.57
N ALA A 125 -5.71 6.43 -4.61
CA ALA A 125 -5.85 5.98 -6.00
C ALA A 125 -4.94 4.80 -6.31
N MET A 126 -3.69 4.81 -5.81
CA MET A 126 -2.76 3.69 -5.94
C MET A 126 -3.20 2.45 -5.17
N LEU A 127 -3.77 2.62 -3.96
CA LEU A 127 -4.34 1.50 -3.20
C LEU A 127 -5.48 0.84 -4.00
N ARG A 128 -6.38 1.64 -4.56
CA ARG A 128 -7.40 1.13 -5.46
C ARG A 128 -6.80 0.41 -6.67
N THR A 129 -5.81 1.03 -7.31
CA THR A 129 -5.12 0.44 -8.46
C THR A 129 -4.54 -0.93 -8.12
N GLY A 130 -3.86 -1.07 -6.98
CA GLY A 130 -3.34 -2.35 -6.51
C GLY A 130 -4.43 -3.40 -6.33
N ILE A 131 -5.53 -3.05 -5.66
CA ILE A 131 -6.67 -3.95 -5.42
C ILE A 131 -7.33 -4.39 -6.74
N GLU A 132 -7.39 -3.53 -7.75
CA GLU A 132 -8.03 -3.81 -9.04
C GLU A 132 -7.10 -4.41 -10.09
N SER A 133 -5.78 -4.31 -9.92
CA SER A 133 -4.77 -4.68 -10.93
C SER A 133 -4.76 -6.16 -11.30
N GLY A 134 -5.13 -7.03 -10.37
CA GLY A 134 -5.05 -8.48 -10.57
C GLY A 134 -3.65 -9.08 -10.50
N VAL A 135 -2.64 -8.29 -10.09
CA VAL A 135 -1.23 -8.71 -9.95
C VAL A 135 -0.67 -8.27 -8.60
N PRO A 136 0.49 -8.81 -8.16
CA PRO A 136 1.14 -8.36 -6.94
C PRO A 136 1.50 -6.88 -6.99
N CYS A 137 1.08 -6.10 -5.99
CA CYS A 137 1.35 -4.67 -5.91
C CYS A 137 1.82 -4.27 -4.52
N ALA A 138 2.79 -3.37 -4.45
CA ALA A 138 3.23 -2.73 -3.22
C ALA A 138 3.10 -1.21 -3.36
N ILE A 139 2.36 -0.59 -2.43
CA ILE A 139 2.24 0.85 -2.30
C ILE A 139 3.01 1.27 -1.07
N ARG A 140 4.11 1.99 -1.25
CA ARG A 140 4.97 2.42 -0.16
C ARG A 140 4.79 3.91 0.14
N TYR A 141 4.60 4.26 1.39
CA TYR A 141 4.36 5.64 1.83
C TYR A 141 5.04 5.94 3.17
N PRO A 142 5.47 7.21 3.40
CA PRO A 142 6.15 7.59 4.61
C PRO A 142 5.18 7.74 5.79
N ARG A 143 5.72 7.71 7.01
CA ARG A 143 5.03 8.19 8.20
C ARG A 143 5.05 9.72 8.21
N ALA A 144 4.04 10.34 7.65
CA ALA A 144 3.92 11.80 7.59
C ALA A 144 2.44 12.21 7.71
N ALA A 145 2.22 13.47 8.13
CA ALA A 145 0.91 14.08 7.98
C ALA A 145 0.60 14.25 6.48
N ALA A 146 -0.62 13.93 6.06
CA ALA A 146 -1.05 14.18 4.70
C ALA A 146 -1.05 15.71 4.46
N MET A 147 -0.20 16.17 3.56
CA MET A 147 -0.31 17.52 3.01
C MET A 147 -1.59 17.57 2.18
N GLY A 148 -2.37 18.65 2.31
CA GLY A 148 -3.69 18.78 1.70
C GLY A 148 -3.75 18.31 0.26
N GLY A 149 -4.79 17.56 -0.07
CA GLY A 149 -4.92 16.86 -1.34
C GLY A 149 -4.80 17.81 -2.53
N SER A 150 -4.06 17.38 -3.54
CA SER A 150 -4.11 18.03 -4.84
C SER A 150 -5.50 17.78 -5.45
N ALA A 151 -6.06 18.77 -6.11
CA ALA A 151 -7.36 18.69 -6.80
C ALA A 151 -7.37 17.63 -7.97
N ARG A 152 -6.39 16.75 -8.02
CA ARG A 152 -6.13 15.80 -9.10
C ARG A 152 -6.88 14.48 -8.98
N VAL A 153 -7.18 14.08 -7.76
CA VAL A 153 -7.96 12.88 -7.49
C VAL A 153 -9.21 13.32 -6.74
N ALA A 154 -10.34 12.99 -7.29
CA ALA A 154 -11.63 13.45 -6.79
C ALA A 154 -11.82 13.21 -5.25
N PRO A 155 -12.56 14.13 -4.56
CA PRO A 155 -12.50 14.37 -3.12
C PRO A 155 -12.83 13.15 -2.22
N ALA A 156 -12.28 13.09 -1.08
CA ALA A 156 -12.09 12.04 -0.09
C ALA A 156 -13.35 11.68 0.77
N LEU A 157 -13.30 10.63 1.58
CA LEU A 157 -14.37 10.16 2.48
C LEU A 157 -14.79 11.23 3.52
N PRO A 158 -16.05 11.28 3.97
CA PRO A 158 -16.42 12.14 5.09
C PRO A 158 -15.58 11.77 6.31
N THR A 159 -14.79 12.70 6.79
CA THR A 159 -14.39 12.71 8.19
C THR A 159 -15.61 13.17 8.99
N GLU A 160 -15.68 12.89 10.27
CA GLU A 160 -16.82 13.26 11.14
C GLU A 160 -17.16 14.78 11.14
N GLU A 161 -16.47 15.58 10.36
CA GLU A 161 -16.60 17.04 10.20
C GLU A 161 -17.02 17.48 8.78
N GLY A 162 -17.75 16.70 8.02
CA GLY A 162 -18.61 17.20 6.94
C GLY A 162 -17.98 17.54 5.60
N SER A 163 -16.75 17.19 5.28
CA SER A 163 -16.23 17.24 3.90
C SER A 163 -16.46 15.94 3.16
N ALA A 164 -17.27 15.98 2.11
CA ALA A 164 -17.55 14.81 1.28
C ALA A 164 -16.35 14.48 0.39
N LEU A 165 -15.67 13.37 0.74
CA LEU A 165 -14.68 12.76 -0.18
C LEU A 165 -15.40 11.77 -1.11
N PRO A 166 -15.12 11.65 -2.44
CA PRO A 166 -15.69 10.58 -3.23
C PRO A 166 -15.34 9.28 -2.54
N LEU A 167 -16.37 8.49 -2.36
CA LEU A 167 -16.33 7.22 -1.66
C LEU A 167 -15.26 6.27 -2.21
N TRP A 168 -14.80 6.51 -3.46
CA TRP A 168 -13.83 5.64 -4.09
C TRP A 168 -13.04 6.37 -5.20
N PRO A 169 -11.73 6.61 -5.07
CA PRO A 169 -10.92 7.27 -6.09
C PRO A 169 -10.89 6.45 -7.38
N ARG A 170 -10.52 7.05 -8.49
CA ARG A 170 -10.27 6.30 -9.73
C ARG A 170 -8.92 5.58 -9.64
N SER A 171 -8.85 4.37 -10.23
CA SER A 171 -7.57 3.69 -10.42
C SER A 171 -6.68 4.46 -11.40
N LEU A 172 -5.37 4.39 -11.17
CA LEU A 172 -4.38 5.04 -12.02
C LEU A 172 -3.87 4.07 -13.08
N PRO A 173 -3.57 4.54 -14.30
CA PRO A 173 -2.97 3.70 -15.33
C PRO A 173 -1.50 3.40 -14.97
N ILE A 174 -1.18 2.13 -14.76
CA ILE A 174 0.19 1.67 -14.49
C ILE A 174 1.08 1.96 -15.69
N GLY A 175 2.32 2.42 -15.45
CA GLY A 175 3.31 2.71 -16.49
C GLY A 175 3.14 4.06 -17.19
N ARG A 176 2.26 4.95 -16.69
CA ARG A 176 2.10 6.32 -17.21
C ARG A 176 2.62 7.34 -16.20
N ALA A 177 3.47 8.23 -16.68
CA ALA A 177 3.92 9.39 -15.93
C ALA A 177 3.04 10.62 -16.23
N GLU A 178 2.92 11.52 -15.27
CA GLU A 178 2.28 12.82 -15.44
C GLU A 178 3.35 13.91 -15.65
N LEU A 179 3.19 14.71 -16.70
CA LEU A 179 4.07 15.84 -16.97
C LEU A 179 3.71 17.01 -16.06
N GLN A 180 4.47 17.22 -14.99
CA GLN A 180 4.26 18.30 -14.03
C GLN A 180 4.70 19.67 -14.55
N ARG A 181 5.82 19.72 -15.29
CA ARG A 181 6.40 20.95 -15.84
C ARG A 181 7.05 20.70 -17.20
N ARG A 182 6.74 21.53 -18.16
CA ARG A 182 7.42 21.54 -19.47
C ARG A 182 8.79 22.19 -19.33
N GLY A 183 9.78 21.66 -20.04
CA GLY A 183 11.15 22.18 -20.06
C GLY A 183 11.90 21.65 -21.27
N SER A 184 13.18 22.05 -21.40
CA SER A 184 14.11 21.59 -22.42
C SER A 184 15.50 21.34 -21.81
N GLY A 185 16.23 20.35 -22.31
CA GLY A 185 17.59 20.03 -21.89
C GLY A 185 17.74 19.01 -20.76
N ILE A 186 16.84 18.97 -19.78
CA ILE A 186 16.91 18.04 -18.64
C ILE A 186 15.52 17.48 -18.37
N ALA A 187 15.44 16.16 -18.15
CA ALA A 187 14.24 15.48 -17.63
C ALA A 187 14.46 15.08 -16.18
N LEU A 188 13.55 15.49 -15.28
CA LEU A 188 13.52 15.07 -13.88
C LEU A 188 12.38 14.07 -13.69
N LEU A 189 12.71 12.85 -13.28
CA LEU A 189 11.75 11.82 -12.93
C LEU A 189 11.61 11.77 -11.41
N ALA A 190 10.47 12.23 -10.89
CA ALA A 190 10.19 12.26 -9.45
C ALA A 190 9.25 11.09 -9.08
N PHE A 191 9.53 10.46 -7.94
CA PHE A 191 8.74 9.38 -7.37
C PHE A 191 8.45 9.65 -5.90
N GLY A 192 7.18 9.55 -5.49
CA GLY A 192 6.77 9.74 -4.11
C GLY A 192 6.71 11.21 -3.68
N THR A 193 6.95 11.45 -2.40
CA THR A 193 6.77 12.75 -1.73
C THR A 193 7.96 13.72 -1.86
N LEU A 194 8.76 13.59 -2.88
CA LEU A 194 9.93 14.45 -3.13
C LEU A 194 9.58 15.75 -3.85
#